data_aad6028f69b1dda8e53879323bf857d8
#
_entry.id   aad6028f69b1dda8e53879323bf857d8
#
_cell.length_a   1.000
_cell.length_b   1.000
_cell.length_c   1.000
_cell.angle_alpha   90.00
_cell.angle_beta   90.00
_cell.angle_gamma   90.00
#
_symmetry.space_group_name_H-M   'P 1'
#
loop_
_entity.id
_entity.type
_entity.pdbx_description
1 polymer ?
#
loop_
_entity_poly.entity_id
_entity_poly.type
_entity_poly.pdbx_seq_one_letter_code
_entity_poly.pdbx_strand_id
1 'polypeptide(L)'
;MYSRKRLKLFMIAAVCAACVSGIASTTVNADENNTENVTNVLEKTDIFENQNQIDEAFKSELDNKYPLENALIVVNPYGTSPLSAVAVFSTEEETGGTITAKGKSPENDIVGNIESAKDHIVPIYGLYNGDTTTVEISLEDGEKSSFEVTTEKTEMDCGDVKMEIFDEANYDYSNLSFLCSTMDSVYAIDGAGDIRFYTNMGGSLGVHLLANGHLMMPAPYVLKTSYYKEGLLEVDLNGKIYREYAIPGGQRAYPSKDQ
;
A
#
# COMPACT_ATOMS: atom_id res chain seq x y z
N MET A 1 -1.67 34.90 9.67
CA MET A 1 -2.67 33.84 9.70
C MET A 1 -2.25 32.69 8.77
N TYR A 2 -0.98 32.24 8.91
CA TYR A 2 -0.32 31.37 7.91
C TYR A 2 0.14 30.03 8.52
N SER A 3 -0.23 29.74 9.76
CA SER A 3 0.46 28.71 10.56
C SER A 3 -0.29 27.37 10.73
N ARG A 4 -1.61 27.34 10.65
CA ARG A 4 -2.36 26.12 11.00
C ARG A 4 -2.47 25.08 9.87
N LYS A 5 -2.57 25.52 8.60
CA LYS A 5 -2.68 24.59 7.46
C LYS A 5 -1.39 23.81 7.20
N ARG A 6 -0.23 24.47 7.32
CA ARG A 6 1.07 23.79 7.17
C ARG A 6 1.38 22.81 8.32
N LEU A 7 0.84 23.07 9.51
CA LEU A 7 1.07 22.20 10.66
C LEU A 7 0.30 20.87 10.54
N LYS A 8 -0.91 20.89 9.97
CA LYS A 8 -1.70 19.67 9.75
C LYS A 8 -1.10 18.79 8.64
N LEU A 9 -0.63 19.40 7.55
CA LEU A 9 0.05 18.68 6.47
C LEU A 9 1.36 18.03 6.99
N PHE A 10 2.07 18.73 7.88
CA PHE A 10 3.25 18.17 8.57
C PHE A 10 2.91 16.99 9.48
N MET A 11 1.70 16.95 10.07
CA MET A 11 1.30 15.82 10.93
C MET A 11 1.01 14.56 10.11
N ILE A 12 0.34 14.66 8.97
CA ILE A 12 0.12 13.49 8.09
C ILE A 12 1.46 12.99 7.54
N ALA A 13 2.31 13.89 7.05
CA ALA A 13 3.65 13.53 6.59
C ALA A 13 4.53 13.01 7.73
N ALA A 14 4.42 13.55 8.95
CA ALA A 14 5.18 13.08 10.11
C ALA A 14 4.68 11.72 10.62
N VAL A 15 3.38 11.44 10.57
CA VAL A 15 2.83 10.12 10.91
C VAL A 15 3.26 9.10 9.87
N CYS A 16 3.20 9.43 8.57
CA CYS A 16 3.72 8.57 7.51
C CYS A 16 5.23 8.32 7.64
N ALA A 17 6.02 9.36 7.94
CA ALA A 17 7.47 9.23 8.15
C ALA A 17 7.83 8.43 9.42
N ALA A 18 7.04 8.52 10.48
CA ALA A 18 7.22 7.72 11.68
C ALA A 18 6.93 6.23 11.45
N CYS A 19 5.94 5.91 10.60
CA CYS A 19 5.67 4.53 10.19
C CYS A 19 6.84 3.91 9.40
N VAL A 20 7.51 4.71 8.54
CA VAL A 20 8.68 4.26 7.77
C VAL A 20 9.92 4.09 8.64
N SER A 21 10.15 4.97 9.62
CA SER A 21 11.32 4.87 10.51
C SER A 21 11.24 3.72 11.53
N GLY A 22 10.05 3.20 11.81
CA GLY A 22 9.86 2.03 12.66
C GLY A 22 10.17 0.69 11.96
N ILE A 23 10.26 0.69 10.62
CA ILE A 23 10.57 -0.50 9.82
C ILE A 23 12.04 -0.53 9.38
N ALA A 24 12.71 0.61 9.37
CA ALA A 24 14.10 0.74 8.96
C ALA A 24 15.05 0.65 10.14
N SER A 25 15.80 -0.45 10.19
CA SER A 25 17.06 -0.64 10.91
C SER A 25 17.02 -0.63 12.45
N THR A 26 16.75 -1.77 13.02
CA THR A 26 17.54 -2.19 14.17
C THR A 26 18.48 -3.31 13.73
N THR A 27 19.68 -2.95 13.28
CA THR A 27 20.83 -3.86 13.42
C THR A 27 21.06 -4.02 14.91
N VAL A 28 20.48 -5.06 15.48
CA VAL A 28 20.76 -5.48 16.85
C VAL A 28 22.07 -6.25 16.79
N ASN A 29 23.14 -5.67 17.34
CA ASN A 29 24.27 -6.45 17.77
C ASN A 29 23.78 -7.46 18.80
N ALA A 30 23.92 -8.74 18.48
CA ALA A 30 23.55 -9.83 19.35
C ALA A 30 24.48 -9.82 20.57
N ASP A 31 23.94 -9.43 21.71
CA ASP A 31 24.50 -9.77 23.02
C ASP A 31 23.60 -10.87 23.60
N GLU A 32 24.19 -12.05 23.81
CA GLU A 32 23.50 -13.33 23.96
C GLU A 32 22.70 -13.53 25.27
N ASN A 33 22.49 -12.51 26.08
CA ASN A 33 21.88 -12.69 27.41
C ASN A 33 20.64 -11.86 27.72
N ASN A 34 19.96 -11.28 26.71
CA ASN A 34 18.73 -10.54 26.97
C ASN A 34 17.69 -10.70 25.84
N THR A 35 17.52 -11.92 25.36
CA THR A 35 16.71 -12.25 24.20
C THR A 35 15.21 -12.37 24.43
N GLU A 36 14.73 -12.17 25.65
CA GLU A 36 13.29 -12.39 25.92
C GLU A 36 12.39 -11.16 25.87
N ASN A 37 12.90 -9.94 25.82
CA ASN A 37 12.03 -8.77 26.00
C ASN A 37 12.08 -7.66 24.95
N VAL A 38 12.95 -7.71 23.97
CA VAL A 38 13.07 -6.58 23.01
C VAL A 38 12.43 -6.89 21.67
N THR A 39 12.03 -8.11 21.48
CA THR A 39 11.53 -8.58 20.22
C THR A 39 10.01 -8.71 20.15
N ASN A 40 9.35 -8.36 21.16
CA ASN A 40 7.90 -8.49 21.16
C ASN A 40 7.18 -7.26 20.63
N VAL A 41 7.91 -6.28 20.21
CA VAL A 41 7.19 -5.04 20.19
C VAL A 41 7.74 -4.03 19.18
N LEU A 42 7.86 -4.41 17.91
CA LEU A 42 7.08 -3.61 16.98
C LEU A 42 5.67 -4.10 17.28
N GLU A 43 5.16 -3.50 18.29
CA GLU A 43 3.94 -3.95 18.88
C GLU A 43 2.90 -3.88 17.80
N LYS A 44 2.23 -5.00 17.63
CA LYS A 44 1.02 -5.16 16.85
C LYS A 44 0.06 -3.99 17.08
N THR A 45 0.02 -3.50 18.29
CA THR A 45 -0.71 -2.32 18.75
C THR A 45 -0.27 -1.06 18.02
N ASP A 46 1.03 -0.85 17.81
CA ASP A 46 1.53 0.39 17.21
C ASP A 46 1.18 0.52 15.73
N ILE A 47 1.22 -0.57 14.96
CA ILE A 47 0.88 -0.53 13.54
C ILE A 47 -0.61 -0.23 13.35
N PHE A 48 -1.47 -0.92 14.06
CA PHE A 48 -2.92 -0.67 13.97
C PHE A 48 -3.31 0.68 14.56
N GLU A 49 -2.67 1.09 15.65
CA GLU A 49 -2.90 2.42 16.23
C GLU A 49 -2.44 3.52 15.28
N ASN A 50 -1.26 3.38 14.68
CA ASN A 50 -0.75 4.31 13.66
C ASN A 50 -1.68 4.38 12.43
N GLN A 51 -2.16 3.24 11.93
CA GLN A 51 -3.12 3.21 10.82
C GLN A 51 -4.43 3.90 11.19
N ASN A 52 -4.96 3.69 12.39
CA ASN A 52 -6.14 4.37 12.88
C ASN A 52 -5.93 5.89 12.98
N GLN A 53 -4.75 6.34 13.41
CA GLN A 53 -4.41 7.77 13.44
C GLN A 53 -4.35 8.36 12.04
N ILE A 54 -3.83 7.63 11.05
CA ILE A 54 -3.82 8.04 9.65
C ILE A 54 -5.25 8.15 9.11
N ASP A 55 -6.10 7.18 9.39
CA ASP A 55 -7.51 7.20 8.99
C ASP A 55 -8.26 8.39 9.59
N GLU A 56 -8.07 8.67 10.87
CA GLU A 56 -8.67 9.82 11.54
C GLU A 56 -8.12 11.14 10.99
N ALA A 57 -6.84 11.19 10.61
CA ALA A 57 -6.26 12.34 9.94
C ALA A 57 -6.93 12.60 8.59
N PHE A 58 -7.15 11.57 7.76
CA PHE A 58 -7.87 11.71 6.50
C PHE A 58 -9.32 12.20 6.71
N LYS A 59 -10.03 11.62 7.68
CA LYS A 59 -11.39 12.08 8.03
C LYS A 59 -11.40 13.55 8.47
N SER A 60 -10.41 13.96 9.28
CA SER A 60 -10.25 15.35 9.68
C SER A 60 -9.93 16.28 8.51
N GLU A 61 -9.23 15.80 7.49
CA GLU A 61 -8.95 16.60 6.29
C GLU A 61 -10.22 16.89 5.46
N LEU A 62 -11.26 16.07 5.55
CA LEU A 62 -12.55 16.35 4.91
C LEU A 62 -13.19 17.65 5.39
N ASP A 63 -12.90 18.07 6.62
CA ASP A 63 -13.39 19.38 7.16
C ASP A 63 -12.84 20.58 6.36
N ASN A 64 -11.72 20.42 5.66
CA ASN A 64 -11.12 21.47 4.84
C ASN A 64 -11.86 21.71 3.52
N LYS A 65 -12.75 20.76 3.11
CA LYS A 65 -13.54 20.85 1.89
C LYS A 65 -12.71 21.21 0.66
N TYR A 66 -11.68 20.40 0.39
CA TYR A 66 -10.85 20.58 -0.80
C TYR A 66 -11.72 20.37 -2.06
N PRO A 67 -11.81 21.35 -2.97
CA PRO A 67 -12.47 21.09 -4.24
C PRO A 67 -11.65 20.14 -5.09
N LEU A 68 -12.28 19.47 -6.06
CA LEU A 68 -11.62 18.44 -6.87
C LEU A 68 -10.33 18.93 -7.54
N GLU A 69 -10.33 20.15 -8.08
CA GLU A 69 -9.16 20.73 -8.76
C GLU A 69 -7.95 20.98 -7.81
N ASN A 70 -8.20 20.99 -6.51
CA ASN A 70 -7.20 21.17 -5.46
C ASN A 70 -7.24 20.04 -4.42
N ALA A 71 -7.57 18.82 -4.83
CA ALA A 71 -7.60 17.66 -3.98
C ALA A 71 -6.27 17.51 -3.20
N LEU A 72 -6.36 17.12 -1.94
CA LEU A 72 -5.18 16.74 -1.16
C LEU A 72 -4.71 15.36 -1.61
N ILE A 73 -3.49 15.26 -2.11
CA ILE A 73 -2.86 13.98 -2.50
C ILE A 73 -1.79 13.60 -1.47
N VAL A 74 -1.90 12.40 -0.90
CA VAL A 74 -0.93 11.84 0.05
C VAL A 74 -0.37 10.54 -0.49
N VAL A 75 0.91 10.54 -0.85
CA VAL A 75 1.62 9.36 -1.40
C VAL A 75 2.05 8.44 -0.25
N ASN A 76 1.96 7.12 -0.47
CA ASN A 76 2.36 6.07 0.48
C ASN A 76 1.80 6.30 1.89
N PRO A 77 0.47 6.42 2.05
CA PRO A 77 -0.14 6.92 3.28
C PRO A 77 0.15 6.05 4.52
N TYR A 78 0.27 4.74 4.34
CA TYR A 78 0.56 3.80 5.43
C TYR A 78 2.02 3.38 5.51
N GLY A 79 2.89 3.92 4.64
CA GLY A 79 4.34 3.70 4.67
C GLY A 79 4.82 2.36 4.11
N THR A 80 3.93 1.52 3.61
CA THR A 80 4.23 0.14 3.20
C THR A 80 3.94 -0.16 1.73
N SER A 81 3.35 0.80 1.01
CA SER A 81 3.00 0.69 -0.41
C SER A 81 3.43 1.94 -1.18
N PRO A 82 4.72 2.06 -1.54
CA PRO A 82 5.30 3.30 -2.09
C PRO A 82 4.72 3.71 -3.45
N LEU A 83 4.05 2.81 -4.17
CA LEU A 83 3.46 3.08 -5.49
C LEU A 83 1.95 3.34 -5.40
N SER A 84 1.49 3.84 -4.26
CA SER A 84 0.11 4.20 -4.03
C SER A 84 -0.03 5.59 -3.41
N ALA A 85 -1.23 6.15 -3.48
CA ALA A 85 -1.58 7.40 -2.83
C ALA A 85 -3.05 7.40 -2.41
N VAL A 86 -3.47 8.44 -1.72
CA VAL A 86 -4.88 8.75 -1.41
C VAL A 86 -5.16 10.17 -1.84
N ALA A 87 -6.30 10.38 -2.52
CA ALA A 87 -6.87 11.68 -2.80
C ALA A 87 -8.00 12.00 -1.83
N VAL A 88 -8.00 13.21 -1.26
CA VAL A 88 -9.07 13.71 -0.40
C VAL A 88 -9.67 14.96 -1.03
N PHE A 89 -10.97 14.94 -1.30
CA PHE A 89 -11.71 16.09 -1.86
C PHE A 89 -13.18 16.03 -1.49
N SER A 90 -13.89 17.15 -1.72
CA SER A 90 -15.35 17.26 -1.49
C SER A 90 -16.01 17.85 -2.70
N THR A 91 -17.25 17.44 -2.94
CA THR A 91 -18.15 17.92 -4.00
C THR A 91 -19.37 18.61 -3.38
N GLU A 92 -20.07 19.46 -4.15
CA GLU A 92 -21.28 20.11 -3.66
C GLU A 92 -22.44 19.13 -3.49
N GLU A 93 -22.59 18.20 -4.43
CA GLU A 93 -23.61 17.15 -4.42
C GLU A 93 -22.95 15.76 -4.36
N GLU A 94 -23.73 14.75 -3.96
CA GLU A 94 -23.28 13.37 -4.00
C GLU A 94 -23.02 12.94 -5.47
N THR A 95 -21.81 12.52 -5.74
CA THR A 95 -21.40 12.02 -7.06
C THR A 95 -20.39 10.91 -6.92
N GLY A 96 -20.40 9.98 -7.85
CA GLY A 96 -19.37 8.96 -8.02
C GLY A 96 -18.52 9.25 -9.24
N GLY A 97 -17.72 8.26 -9.65
CA GLY A 97 -16.90 8.44 -10.83
C GLY A 97 -15.79 7.41 -10.99
N THR A 98 -14.74 7.82 -11.68
CA THR A 98 -13.56 7.01 -11.90
C THR A 98 -12.29 7.78 -11.60
N ILE A 99 -11.27 7.07 -11.12
CA ILE A 99 -9.90 7.54 -10.97
C ILE A 99 -8.99 6.68 -11.84
N THR A 100 -8.11 7.31 -12.60
CA THR A 100 -7.24 6.63 -13.55
C THR A 100 -5.79 7.05 -13.32
N ALA A 101 -4.94 6.11 -12.91
CA ALA A 101 -3.50 6.28 -12.95
C ALA A 101 -2.99 5.88 -14.34
N LYS A 102 -2.50 6.86 -15.09
CA LYS A 102 -2.11 6.65 -16.49
C LYS A 102 -0.92 5.72 -16.60
N GLY A 103 -1.02 4.81 -17.57
CA GLY A 103 0.09 3.99 -18.01
C GLY A 103 1.00 4.71 -19.00
N LYS A 104 2.11 4.08 -19.37
CA LYS A 104 2.96 4.55 -20.49
C LYS A 104 2.24 4.47 -21.84
N SER A 105 1.21 3.66 -21.91
CA SER A 105 0.25 3.58 -23.02
C SER A 105 -1.17 3.39 -22.45
N PRO A 106 -2.23 3.79 -23.18
CA PRO A 106 -3.60 3.78 -22.66
C PRO A 106 -4.10 2.41 -22.20
N GLU A 107 -3.64 1.34 -22.82
CA GLU A 107 -3.98 -0.04 -22.43
C GLU A 107 -3.43 -0.46 -21.07
N ASN A 108 -2.44 0.26 -20.55
CA ASN A 108 -1.84 0.04 -19.23
C ASN A 108 -2.35 1.04 -18.17
N ASP A 109 -3.41 1.78 -18.48
CA ASP A 109 -4.08 2.64 -17.52
C ASP A 109 -4.70 1.77 -16.40
N ILE A 110 -4.51 2.19 -15.14
CA ILE A 110 -5.14 1.53 -13.99
C ILE A 110 -6.32 2.36 -13.55
N VAL A 111 -7.51 1.79 -13.67
CA VAL A 111 -8.78 2.48 -13.41
C VAL A 111 -9.41 1.95 -12.13
N GLY A 112 -9.76 2.85 -11.21
CA GLY A 112 -10.54 2.59 -10.02
C GLY A 112 -11.91 3.27 -10.08
N ASN A 113 -12.88 2.73 -9.33
CA ASN A 113 -14.19 3.35 -9.16
C ASN A 113 -14.20 4.27 -7.93
N ILE A 114 -14.92 5.36 -8.02
CA ILE A 114 -15.22 6.28 -6.92
C ILE A 114 -16.67 6.10 -6.55
N GLU A 115 -16.93 5.70 -5.30
CA GLU A 115 -18.29 5.55 -4.79
C GLU A 115 -18.97 6.91 -4.65
N SER A 116 -20.31 6.94 -4.83
CA SER A 116 -21.09 8.16 -4.73
C SER A 116 -21.11 8.67 -3.29
N ALA A 117 -20.60 9.87 -3.10
CA ALA A 117 -20.52 10.59 -1.82
C ALA A 117 -20.40 12.11 -2.08
N LYS A 118 -20.40 12.92 -1.01
CA LYS A 118 -19.98 14.33 -1.06
C LYS A 118 -18.53 14.50 -0.61
N ASP A 119 -18.10 13.68 0.30
CA ASP A 119 -16.76 13.73 0.89
C ASP A 119 -16.02 12.45 0.49
N HIS A 120 -14.89 12.60 -0.18
CA HIS A 120 -14.19 11.53 -0.84
C HIS A 120 -12.80 11.32 -0.22
N ILE A 121 -12.50 10.08 0.11
CA ILE A 121 -11.15 9.58 0.43
C ILE A 121 -10.90 8.43 -0.55
N VAL A 122 -10.23 8.74 -1.66
CA VAL A 122 -10.12 7.84 -2.82
C VAL A 122 -8.72 7.26 -2.92
N PRO A 123 -8.56 5.93 -2.91
CA PRO A 123 -7.26 5.31 -3.13
C PRO A 123 -6.80 5.48 -4.58
N ILE A 124 -5.51 5.72 -4.74
CA ILE A 124 -4.80 5.79 -6.03
C ILE A 124 -3.79 4.64 -6.06
N TYR A 125 -3.88 3.79 -7.05
CA TYR A 125 -3.00 2.66 -7.24
C TYR A 125 -2.23 2.79 -8.56
N GLY A 126 -1.10 2.10 -8.65
CA GLY A 126 -0.38 1.97 -9.90
C GLY A 126 0.49 3.17 -10.27
N LEU A 127 1.06 3.84 -9.30
CA LEU A 127 2.09 4.86 -9.55
C LEU A 127 3.40 4.21 -9.98
N TYR A 128 4.26 4.96 -10.68
CA TYR A 128 5.59 4.51 -11.08
C TYR A 128 6.64 4.87 -10.02
N ASN A 129 7.65 4.02 -9.86
CA ASN A 129 8.69 4.17 -8.85
C ASN A 129 9.70 5.27 -9.22
N GLY A 130 9.81 6.30 -8.38
CA GLY A 130 10.74 7.41 -8.57
C GLY A 130 10.43 8.25 -9.81
N ASP A 131 9.16 8.26 -10.24
CA ASP A 131 8.70 8.95 -11.43
C ASP A 131 7.38 9.68 -11.14
N THR A 132 6.94 10.48 -12.09
CA THR A 132 5.67 11.21 -12.05
C THR A 132 4.64 10.47 -12.88
N THR A 133 3.49 10.20 -12.26
CA THR A 133 2.33 9.57 -12.91
C THR A 133 1.20 10.58 -13.00
N THR A 134 0.62 10.74 -14.18
CA THR A 134 -0.60 11.52 -14.35
C THR A 134 -1.78 10.72 -13.80
N VAL A 135 -2.54 11.32 -12.89
CA VAL A 135 -3.76 10.75 -12.29
C VAL A 135 -4.95 11.60 -12.69
N GLU A 136 -5.92 11.01 -13.34
CA GLU A 136 -7.16 11.66 -13.77
C GLU A 136 -8.33 11.22 -12.91
N ILE A 137 -9.13 12.17 -12.44
CA ILE A 137 -10.43 11.92 -11.80
C ILE A 137 -11.52 12.45 -12.73
N SER A 138 -12.53 11.63 -12.99
CA SER A 138 -13.71 11.98 -13.79
C SER A 138 -14.97 11.62 -13.00
N LEU A 139 -15.73 12.62 -12.57
CA LEU A 139 -16.97 12.44 -11.84
C LEU A 139 -18.17 12.31 -12.77
N GLU A 140 -19.23 11.66 -12.30
CA GLU A 140 -20.46 11.39 -13.05
C GLU A 140 -21.22 12.66 -13.38
N ASP A 141 -21.10 13.73 -12.59
CA ASP A 141 -21.67 15.05 -12.85
C ASP A 141 -20.95 15.83 -13.97
N GLY A 142 -19.84 15.26 -14.46
CA GLY A 142 -19.01 15.81 -15.55
C GLY A 142 -17.81 16.61 -15.09
N GLU A 143 -17.60 16.80 -13.78
CA GLU A 143 -16.40 17.43 -13.26
C GLU A 143 -15.18 16.52 -13.47
N LYS A 144 -14.04 17.11 -13.83
CA LYS A 144 -12.79 16.40 -14.12
C LYS A 144 -11.59 17.17 -13.60
N SER A 145 -10.62 16.44 -13.10
CA SER A 145 -9.33 17.01 -12.74
C SER A 145 -8.18 16.04 -13.07
N SER A 146 -6.99 16.59 -13.22
CA SER A 146 -5.77 15.84 -13.51
C SER A 146 -4.65 16.33 -12.59
N PHE A 147 -3.89 15.37 -12.04
CA PHE A 147 -2.83 15.61 -11.08
C PHE A 147 -1.55 14.92 -11.52
N GLU A 148 -0.42 15.58 -11.32
CA GLU A 148 0.91 14.99 -11.47
C GLU A 148 1.37 14.48 -10.09
N VAL A 149 1.38 13.16 -9.91
CA VAL A 149 1.73 12.51 -8.64
C VAL A 149 3.11 11.89 -8.76
N THR A 150 4.05 12.42 -7.98
CA THR A 150 5.45 11.94 -7.98
C THR A 150 5.71 11.05 -6.77
N THR A 151 6.29 9.89 -6.99
CA THR A 151 6.75 8.98 -5.93
C THR A 151 8.24 9.17 -5.67
N GLU A 152 8.67 8.90 -4.46
CA GLU A 152 10.10 8.75 -4.16
C GLU A 152 10.63 7.44 -4.76
N LYS A 153 11.89 7.47 -5.21
CA LYS A 153 12.55 6.28 -5.70
C LYS A 153 12.86 5.34 -4.54
N THR A 154 12.22 4.18 -4.56
CA THR A 154 12.43 3.12 -3.58
C THR A 154 13.21 1.98 -4.21
N GLU A 155 14.19 1.43 -3.49
CA GLU A 155 14.83 0.17 -3.88
C GLU A 155 13.82 -0.97 -3.68
N MET A 156 13.53 -1.68 -4.76
CA MET A 156 12.57 -2.79 -4.78
C MET A 156 13.30 -4.09 -5.05
N ASP A 157 13.11 -5.06 -4.17
CA ASP A 157 13.71 -6.38 -4.30
C ASP A 157 12.82 -7.31 -5.13
N CYS A 158 12.71 -6.98 -6.42
CA CYS A 158 11.89 -7.71 -7.39
C CYS A 158 12.73 -8.51 -8.39
N GLY A 159 14.05 -8.32 -8.39
CA GLY A 159 14.92 -8.84 -9.44
C GLY A 159 14.64 -8.24 -10.82
N ASP A 160 15.19 -8.86 -11.85
CA ASP A 160 14.93 -8.46 -13.24
C ASP A 160 13.61 -9.07 -13.71
N VAL A 161 12.57 -8.24 -13.75
CA VAL A 161 11.26 -8.66 -14.27
C VAL A 161 11.33 -8.70 -15.81
N LYS A 162 11.01 -9.86 -16.38
CA LYS A 162 10.82 -10.03 -17.83
C LYS A 162 9.45 -10.60 -18.07
N MET A 163 8.72 -10.00 -18.99
CA MET A 163 7.41 -10.46 -19.39
C MET A 163 7.43 -10.88 -20.84
N GLU A 164 6.79 -11.99 -21.16
CA GLU A 164 6.56 -12.48 -22.51
C GLU A 164 5.10 -12.90 -22.63
N ILE A 165 4.39 -12.35 -23.61
CA ILE A 165 2.99 -12.64 -23.86
C ILE A 165 2.91 -13.62 -25.04
N PHE A 166 2.37 -14.82 -24.81
CA PHE A 166 2.25 -15.86 -25.83
C PHE A 166 0.96 -15.79 -26.65
N ASP A 167 -0.06 -15.10 -26.15
CA ASP A 167 -1.36 -14.92 -26.82
C ASP A 167 -1.82 -13.47 -26.66
N GLU A 168 -1.26 -12.58 -27.47
CA GLU A 168 -1.56 -11.14 -27.46
C GLU A 168 -3.04 -10.85 -27.75
N ALA A 169 -3.71 -11.71 -28.55
CA ALA A 169 -5.09 -11.49 -28.95
C ALA A 169 -6.09 -11.66 -27.79
N ASN A 170 -5.72 -12.43 -26.77
CA ASN A 170 -6.55 -12.71 -25.60
C ASN A 170 -5.97 -12.16 -24.29
N TYR A 171 -4.87 -11.41 -24.36
CA TYR A 171 -4.26 -10.81 -23.18
C TYR A 171 -4.95 -9.50 -22.80
N ASP A 172 -5.36 -9.38 -21.54
CA ASP A 172 -5.93 -8.16 -20.97
C ASP A 172 -4.82 -7.30 -20.33
N TYR A 173 -4.41 -6.27 -21.03
CA TYR A 173 -3.36 -5.34 -20.61
C TYR A 173 -3.76 -4.46 -19.41
N SER A 174 -5.05 -4.33 -19.11
CA SER A 174 -5.54 -3.52 -17.99
C SER A 174 -5.40 -4.20 -16.63
N ASN A 175 -5.13 -5.50 -16.60
CA ASN A 175 -4.97 -6.27 -15.38
C ASN A 175 -3.56 -6.22 -14.82
N LEU A 176 -3.45 -6.10 -13.50
CA LEU A 176 -2.20 -6.30 -12.78
C LEU A 176 -1.94 -7.77 -12.52
N SER A 177 -0.72 -8.22 -12.83
CA SER A 177 -0.22 -9.55 -12.47
C SER A 177 0.56 -9.49 -11.16
N PHE A 178 0.02 -10.11 -10.10
CA PHE A 178 0.66 -10.15 -8.78
C PHE A 178 1.68 -11.27 -8.68
N LEU A 179 2.86 -10.93 -8.21
CA LEU A 179 4.02 -11.79 -8.11
C LEU A 179 4.62 -11.71 -6.69
N CYS A 180 5.23 -12.81 -6.26
CA CYS A 180 5.98 -12.86 -5.00
C CYS A 180 7.45 -13.10 -5.33
N SER A 181 8.33 -12.30 -4.75
CA SER A 181 9.76 -12.62 -4.78
C SER A 181 10.09 -13.65 -3.70
N THR A 182 11.20 -14.34 -3.88
CA THR A 182 11.76 -15.19 -2.82
C THR A 182 12.34 -14.40 -1.66
N MET A 183 12.39 -13.08 -1.79
CA MET A 183 13.02 -12.12 -0.87
C MET A 183 12.01 -11.36 -0.01
N ASP A 184 10.85 -11.96 0.26
CA ASP A 184 9.82 -11.40 1.16
C ASP A 184 9.13 -10.12 0.65
N SER A 185 9.04 -9.94 -0.66
CA SER A 185 8.27 -8.85 -1.27
C SER A 185 7.15 -9.36 -2.17
N VAL A 186 6.08 -8.58 -2.24
CA VAL A 186 5.00 -8.74 -3.21
C VAL A 186 5.01 -7.52 -4.12
N TYR A 187 4.89 -7.76 -5.41
CA TYR A 187 4.78 -6.71 -6.41
C TYR A 187 3.77 -7.09 -7.49
N ALA A 188 3.33 -6.11 -8.23
CA ALA A 188 2.50 -6.36 -9.41
C ALA A 188 3.02 -5.59 -10.62
N ILE A 189 2.92 -6.22 -11.77
CA ILE A 189 3.28 -5.64 -13.07
C ILE A 189 2.03 -5.42 -13.91
N ASP A 190 2.09 -4.38 -14.74
CA ASP A 190 1.08 -4.14 -15.78
C ASP A 190 1.37 -4.93 -17.07
N GLY A 191 0.55 -4.72 -18.08
CA GLY A 191 0.66 -5.38 -19.38
C GLY A 191 1.95 -5.07 -20.16
N ALA A 192 2.68 -4.03 -19.81
CA ALA A 192 3.99 -3.71 -20.36
C ALA A 192 5.15 -4.33 -19.56
N GLY A 193 4.87 -4.94 -18.41
CA GLY A 193 5.87 -5.47 -17.50
C GLY A 193 6.45 -4.42 -16.54
N ASP A 194 5.87 -3.23 -16.48
CA ASP A 194 6.25 -2.19 -15.53
C ASP A 194 5.70 -2.50 -14.14
N ILE A 195 6.50 -2.30 -13.09
CA ILE A 195 6.05 -2.49 -11.70
C ILE A 195 5.12 -1.34 -11.32
N ARG A 196 3.87 -1.69 -10.95
CA ARG A 196 2.80 -0.76 -10.59
C ARG A 196 2.30 -0.92 -9.15
N PHE A 197 2.77 -1.92 -8.44
CA PHE A 197 2.54 -2.15 -7.02
C PHE A 197 3.77 -2.81 -6.41
N TYR A 198 4.07 -2.45 -5.17
CA TYR A 198 5.15 -3.06 -4.40
C TYR A 198 4.85 -2.93 -2.91
N THR A 199 5.15 -3.99 -2.16
CA THR A 199 5.22 -3.97 -0.71
C THR A 199 6.28 -4.92 -0.19
N ASN A 200 6.93 -4.54 0.90
CA ASN A 200 7.91 -5.36 1.62
C ASN A 200 7.35 -5.94 2.92
N MET A 201 6.04 -5.90 3.11
CA MET A 201 5.38 -6.44 4.32
C MET A 201 5.42 -7.97 4.40
N GLY A 202 5.97 -8.66 3.43
CA GLY A 202 6.06 -10.11 3.38
C GLY A 202 5.49 -10.69 2.09
N GLY A 203 5.25 -11.99 2.05
CA GLY A 203 4.64 -12.64 0.88
C GLY A 203 5.54 -13.64 0.17
N SER A 204 6.68 -14.04 0.76
CA SER A 204 7.66 -14.92 0.11
C SER A 204 7.13 -16.28 -0.38
N LEU A 205 5.96 -16.71 0.01
CA LEU A 205 5.41 -18.03 -0.34
C LEU A 205 4.04 -17.98 -1.00
N GLY A 206 3.50 -16.81 -1.24
CA GLY A 206 2.23 -16.65 -1.94
C GLY A 206 1.54 -15.34 -1.65
N VAL A 207 0.77 -14.89 -2.61
CA VAL A 207 -0.17 -13.79 -2.50
C VAL A 207 -1.48 -14.23 -3.15
N HIS A 208 -2.59 -13.89 -2.53
CA HIS A 208 -3.92 -14.14 -3.07
C HIS A 208 -4.70 -12.84 -3.15
N LEU A 209 -5.18 -12.51 -4.34
CA LEU A 209 -6.13 -11.43 -4.53
C LEU A 209 -7.52 -11.90 -4.09
N LEU A 210 -8.10 -11.21 -3.14
CA LEU A 210 -9.44 -11.47 -2.62
C LEU A 210 -10.51 -10.78 -3.49
N ALA A 211 -11.75 -11.25 -3.39
CA ALA A 211 -12.87 -10.70 -4.15
C ALA A 211 -13.19 -9.22 -3.82
N ASN A 212 -12.74 -8.73 -2.66
CA ASN A 212 -12.85 -7.33 -2.26
C ASN A 212 -11.68 -6.45 -2.74
N GLY A 213 -10.76 -6.99 -3.55
CA GLY A 213 -9.58 -6.28 -4.03
C GLY A 213 -8.41 -6.22 -3.06
N HIS A 214 -8.55 -6.79 -1.86
CA HIS A 214 -7.44 -6.90 -0.91
C HIS A 214 -6.51 -8.05 -1.26
N LEU A 215 -5.30 -7.99 -0.74
CA LEU A 215 -4.32 -9.06 -0.80
C LEU A 215 -4.33 -9.85 0.50
N MET A 216 -4.30 -11.17 0.40
CA MET A 216 -3.96 -12.04 1.50
C MET A 216 -2.56 -12.59 1.29
N MET A 217 -1.67 -12.34 2.23
CA MET A 217 -0.27 -12.75 2.17
C MET A 217 0.27 -13.20 3.52
N PRO A 218 1.34 -14.02 3.56
CA PRO A 218 1.97 -14.43 4.80
C PRO A 218 2.41 -13.24 5.66
N ALA A 219 2.14 -13.33 6.96
CA ALA A 219 2.48 -12.28 7.92
C ALA A 219 3.94 -12.38 8.35
N PRO A 220 4.78 -11.37 8.07
CA PRO A 220 6.17 -11.39 8.50
C PRO A 220 6.33 -11.17 10.01
N TYR A 221 5.31 -10.64 10.66
CA TYR A 221 5.41 -10.14 12.03
C TYR A 221 5.13 -11.17 13.11
N VAL A 222 4.52 -12.31 12.75
CA VAL A 222 4.10 -13.30 13.76
C VAL A 222 5.27 -14.16 14.23
N LEU A 223 6.39 -14.18 13.49
CA LEU A 223 7.45 -15.13 13.82
C LEU A 223 8.86 -14.61 13.61
N LYS A 224 9.60 -14.60 14.69
CA LYS A 224 11.01 -14.30 14.74
C LYS A 224 11.95 -15.47 14.46
N THR A 225 11.46 -16.69 14.43
CA THR A 225 12.33 -17.87 14.61
C THR A 225 12.09 -19.02 13.68
N SER A 226 11.18 -18.97 12.72
CA SER A 226 10.96 -20.13 11.85
C SER A 226 10.91 -19.80 10.37
N TYR A 227 11.31 -20.77 9.59
CA TYR A 227 11.24 -20.82 8.14
C TYR A 227 9.82 -20.69 7.58
N TYR A 228 8.80 -20.85 8.45
CA TYR A 228 7.40 -20.82 8.09
C TYR A 228 6.69 -19.72 8.86
N LYS A 229 6.03 -18.85 8.13
CA LYS A 229 5.21 -17.78 8.65
C LYS A 229 3.88 -18.40 9.15
N GLU A 230 3.55 -18.19 10.41
CA GLU A 230 2.38 -18.84 11.06
C GLU A 230 1.11 -18.01 10.99
N GLY A 231 1.04 -17.00 10.13
CA GLY A 231 -0.12 -16.16 9.99
C GLY A 231 -0.27 -15.56 8.61
N LEU A 232 -1.41 -14.94 8.39
CA LEU A 232 -1.72 -14.22 7.15
C LEU A 232 -2.17 -12.81 7.49
N LEU A 233 -1.85 -11.86 6.62
CA LEU A 233 -2.37 -10.50 6.64
C LEU A 233 -3.36 -10.31 5.50
N GLU A 234 -4.45 -9.63 5.78
CA GLU A 234 -5.33 -9.04 4.78
C GLU A 234 -5.01 -7.55 4.69
N VAL A 235 -4.52 -7.12 3.52
CA VAL A 235 -4.09 -5.73 3.28
C VAL A 235 -4.68 -5.21 1.99
N ASP A 236 -4.93 -3.90 1.89
CA ASP A 236 -5.26 -3.28 0.62
C ASP A 236 -3.99 -2.87 -0.17
N LEU A 237 -4.18 -2.35 -1.37
CA LEU A 237 -3.07 -1.92 -2.22
C LEU A 237 -2.43 -0.60 -1.76
N ASN A 238 -3.02 0.13 -0.79
CA ASN A 238 -2.39 1.25 -0.11
C ASN A 238 -1.49 0.82 1.04
N GLY A 239 -1.52 -0.47 1.40
CA GLY A 239 -0.73 -1.03 2.48
C GLY A 239 -1.41 -0.98 3.84
N LYS A 240 -2.72 -0.68 3.90
CA LYS A 240 -3.50 -0.75 5.13
C LYS A 240 -3.81 -2.20 5.48
N ILE A 241 -3.50 -2.59 6.71
CA ILE A 241 -3.80 -3.92 7.24
C ILE A 241 -5.22 -3.90 7.82
N TYR A 242 -6.08 -4.77 7.30
CA TYR A 242 -7.46 -4.93 7.77
C TYR A 242 -7.59 -6.04 8.80
N ARG A 243 -6.85 -7.12 8.61
CA ARG A 243 -6.92 -8.29 9.48
C ARG A 243 -5.59 -9.02 9.54
N GLU A 244 -5.38 -9.65 10.66
CA GLU A 244 -4.33 -10.63 10.87
C GLU A 244 -4.96 -11.95 11.30
N TYR A 245 -4.58 -13.00 10.62
CA TYR A 245 -5.02 -14.37 10.90
C TYR A 245 -3.85 -15.13 11.51
N ALA A 246 -3.90 -15.39 12.82
CA ALA A 246 -2.98 -16.30 13.44
C ALA A 246 -3.46 -17.74 13.25
N ILE A 247 -2.54 -18.66 12.98
CA ILE A 247 -2.85 -20.09 12.92
C ILE A 247 -2.61 -20.66 14.31
N PRO A 248 -3.65 -20.99 15.10
CA PRO A 248 -3.48 -21.52 16.45
C PRO A 248 -2.76 -22.86 16.44
N GLY A 249 -1.74 -23.01 17.27
CA GLY A 249 -1.04 -24.27 17.46
C GLY A 249 -0.16 -24.65 16.28
N GLY A 250 0.37 -23.67 15.55
CA GLY A 250 1.35 -23.91 14.50
C GLY A 250 2.41 -24.89 14.97
N GLN A 251 2.18 -26.18 14.68
CA GLN A 251 3.16 -27.20 14.97
C GLN A 251 4.32 -26.98 14.03
N ARG A 252 5.50 -26.85 14.58
CA ARG A 252 6.73 -26.85 13.78
C ARG A 252 6.67 -28.05 12.87
N ALA A 253 6.75 -27.82 11.56
CA ALA A 253 6.72 -28.89 10.55
C ALA A 253 7.89 -29.89 10.70
N TYR A 254 8.85 -29.55 11.57
CA TYR A 254 9.98 -30.42 11.89
C TYR A 254 10.17 -30.47 13.41
N PRO A 255 10.34 -31.68 13.99
CA PRO A 255 10.74 -31.80 15.38
C PRO A 255 12.09 -31.09 15.57
N SER A 256 12.21 -30.31 16.63
CA SER A 256 13.51 -29.77 17.02
C SER A 256 14.47 -30.94 17.23
N LYS A 257 15.72 -30.79 16.82
CA LYS A 257 16.76 -31.82 17.03
C LYS A 257 17.07 -32.09 18.48
N ASP A 258 16.37 -31.43 19.39
CA ASP A 258 16.58 -31.49 20.86
C ASP A 258 15.45 -32.25 21.57
N GLN A 259 14.87 -33.29 20.97
CA GLN A 259 14.09 -34.32 21.64
C GLN A 259 14.73 -35.70 21.42
#